data_541281eac6ceb0a81d3230182f0287d7
#
_entry.id   541281eac6ceb0a81d3230182f0287d7
#
_cell.length_a   1.000
_cell.length_b   1.000
_cell.length_c   1.000
_cell.angle_alpha   90.00
_cell.angle_beta   90.00
_cell.angle_gamma   90.00
#
_symmetry.space_group_name_H-M   'P 1'
#
loop_
_entity.id
_entity.type
_entity.pdbx_description
1 polymer ?
#
loop_
_entity_poly.entity_id
_entity_poly.type
_entity_poly.pdbx_seq_one_letter_code
_entity_poly.pdbx_strand_id
1 'polypeptide(L)'
;MKSVQDREAPGSQETGSAMAGPGPGTELAAGHEISPRYANYVLCVLLSVYVVNFIDRQVLSVFIGPIKEEFGVSDTVMGLLVGFAFALFYTIAGIPIARWADRGNRRSIIALGLAVWSAMTAVCGLAQSFTHLLLARIGVGVGEAAGNPPAHSLISDYFPPERRGTALGTYAWGVYVGSALAYLGGGYLRANFDWRIAFFCMGIPGLLLALVVRFTVREPPRGYSEQSSAEAATTTFSETLRHLLGCRSWIHLLGGSSLLSVTGYGVLMWGYEFFGRVHGMSPVDIGLWMALIVGLGGSAGTYLGGSMVDRLSVRNPRWVMLFPAIITLLGVPLAFTFLLASSSGVSLAFFFPYYLLGNVYVPALHTLNQGLAKLRMRATAAAIMLFIVNIVGAGAGPFVVGFLNDFYASQFGDEAIRYSLLTISMVGIVGALFFYLSSRTLAEDLERARS
;
A
#
# COMPACT_ATOMS: atom_id res chain seq x y z
N MET A 1 -85.88 -15.39 15.27
CA MET A 1 -86.41 -15.57 16.67
C MET A 1 -85.32 -15.07 17.61
N LYS A 2 -85.74 -14.03 18.41
CA LYS A 2 -85.26 -13.63 19.75
C LYS A 2 -83.72 -13.36 19.88
N SER A 3 -83.28 -12.32 20.46
CA SER A 3 -83.70 -11.06 21.15
C SER A 3 -82.41 -10.56 21.82
N VAL A 4 -82.01 -9.31 21.55
CA VAL A 4 -82.05 -8.15 22.44
C VAL A 4 -81.46 -8.38 23.84
N GLN A 5 -80.38 -7.72 24.18
CA GLN A 5 -80.47 -6.63 25.20
C GLN A 5 -79.09 -5.96 25.42
N ASP A 6 -79.21 -4.67 25.35
CA ASP A 6 -78.34 -3.60 25.82
C ASP A 6 -77.69 -3.82 27.20
N ARG A 7 -76.48 -3.24 27.36
CA ARG A 7 -76.16 -2.40 28.54
C ARG A 7 -74.94 -1.51 28.32
N GLU A 8 -75.21 -0.27 28.23
CA GLU A 8 -74.55 0.93 28.79
C GLU A 8 -73.11 0.92 29.17
N ALA A 9 -72.38 1.90 28.59
CA ALA A 9 -71.13 2.48 29.09
C ALA A 9 -71.37 3.21 30.44
N PRO A 10 -70.31 3.39 31.26
CA PRO A 10 -69.70 4.71 31.33
C PRO A 10 -68.21 4.74 31.64
N GLY A 11 -67.62 5.87 31.40
CA GLY A 11 -66.40 6.29 32.12
C GLY A 11 -65.19 6.64 31.27
N SER A 12 -65.22 7.83 30.71
CA SER A 12 -64.00 8.58 30.34
C SER A 12 -63.03 8.67 31.50
N GLN A 13 -61.80 8.17 31.28
CA GLN A 13 -60.57 8.67 31.95
C GLN A 13 -59.56 9.03 30.92
N GLU A 14 -59.41 10.29 30.66
CA GLU A 14 -58.22 10.91 30.09
C GLU A 14 -57.02 10.61 31.02
N THR A 15 -56.16 9.69 30.62
CA THR A 15 -54.83 9.59 31.20
C THR A 15 -53.87 10.28 30.25
N GLY A 16 -53.42 11.45 30.71
CA GLY A 16 -52.42 12.26 30.04
C GLY A 16 -51.19 11.44 29.64
N SER A 17 -50.93 11.43 28.34
CA SER A 17 -49.69 11.01 27.77
C SER A 17 -48.61 12.02 28.20
N ALA A 18 -47.93 11.72 29.30
CA ALA A 18 -46.68 12.39 29.64
C ALA A 18 -45.69 12.09 28.51
N MET A 19 -45.38 13.12 27.70
CA MET A 19 -44.24 13.08 26.81
C MET A 19 -43.00 12.74 27.67
N ALA A 20 -42.51 11.52 27.52
CA ALA A 20 -41.19 11.15 28.01
C ALA A 20 -40.20 12.05 27.26
N GLY A 21 -39.56 12.95 27.95
CA GLY A 21 -38.47 13.75 27.45
C GLY A 21 -37.35 12.83 26.93
N PRO A 22 -36.56 13.29 25.95
CA PRO A 22 -35.48 12.50 25.40
C PRO A 22 -34.55 12.07 26.54
N GLY A 23 -34.30 10.75 26.63
CA GLY A 23 -33.40 10.19 27.63
C GLY A 23 -31.98 10.77 27.48
N PRO A 24 -31.16 10.73 28.56
CA PRO A 24 -29.83 11.39 28.60
C PRO A 24 -28.81 10.92 27.55
N GLY A 25 -29.19 10.01 26.65
CA GLY A 25 -28.36 9.55 25.50
C GLY A 25 -28.57 10.34 24.22
N THR A 26 -29.62 11.18 24.10
CA THR A 26 -29.96 11.92 22.87
C THR A 26 -29.34 13.30 22.77
N GLU A 27 -28.87 13.87 23.86
CA GLU A 27 -28.20 15.19 23.84
C GLU A 27 -26.72 15.18 23.39
N LEU A 28 -26.05 14.02 23.34
CA LEU A 28 -24.68 13.91 22.87
C LEU A 28 -24.54 13.83 21.33
N ALA A 29 -25.65 13.71 20.59
CA ALA A 29 -25.65 13.64 19.13
C ALA A 29 -25.83 15.01 18.43
N ALA A 30 -26.12 16.09 19.17
CA ALA A 30 -26.48 17.40 18.59
C ALA A 30 -25.30 18.32 18.23
N GLY A 31 -24.09 17.83 18.23
CA GLY A 31 -22.97 18.76 18.16
C GLY A 31 -21.88 18.49 17.15
N HIS A 32 -22.08 18.19 15.90
CA HIS A 32 -21.14 18.46 14.78
C HIS A 32 -21.43 17.51 13.61
N GLU A 33 -22.41 17.84 12.79
CA GLU A 33 -22.51 17.24 11.46
C GLU A 33 -21.21 17.53 10.69
N ILE A 34 -20.52 16.48 10.27
CA ILE A 34 -19.33 16.59 9.44
C ILE A 34 -19.77 17.04 8.05
N SER A 35 -19.50 18.31 7.70
CA SER A 35 -19.85 18.79 6.37
C SER A 35 -19.07 18.04 5.29
N PRO A 36 -19.68 17.80 4.10
CA PRO A 36 -18.97 17.14 2.98
C PRO A 36 -17.69 17.86 2.56
N ARG A 37 -17.67 19.20 2.70
CA ARG A 37 -16.46 20.00 2.42
C ARG A 37 -15.32 19.68 3.39
N TYR A 38 -15.64 19.52 4.67
CA TYR A 38 -14.67 19.19 5.68
C TYR A 38 -14.16 17.73 5.54
N ALA A 39 -15.03 16.77 5.21
CA ALA A 39 -14.64 15.41 4.92
C ALA A 39 -13.65 15.34 3.73
N ASN A 40 -13.93 16.09 2.65
CA ASN A 40 -13.01 16.18 1.50
C ASN A 40 -11.67 16.85 1.89
N TYR A 41 -11.69 17.89 2.74
CA TYR A 41 -10.47 18.51 3.28
C TYR A 41 -9.63 17.48 4.04
N VAL A 42 -10.24 16.71 4.93
CA VAL A 42 -9.53 15.66 5.69
C VAL A 42 -8.97 14.59 4.75
N LEU A 43 -9.71 14.20 3.71
CA LEU A 43 -9.22 13.28 2.69
C LEU A 43 -7.99 13.84 1.96
N CYS A 44 -8.00 15.12 1.59
CA CYS A 44 -6.84 15.78 0.96
C CYS A 44 -5.63 15.81 1.91
N VAL A 45 -5.83 16.09 3.21
CA VAL A 45 -4.76 16.07 4.20
C VAL A 45 -4.19 14.67 4.36
N LEU A 46 -5.03 13.63 4.50
CA LEU A 46 -4.58 12.24 4.60
C LEU A 46 -3.90 11.76 3.31
N LEU A 47 -4.40 12.16 2.14
CA LEU A 47 -3.74 11.92 0.86
C LEU A 47 -2.33 12.54 0.85
N SER A 48 -2.19 13.80 1.30
CA SER A 48 -0.88 14.46 1.40
C SER A 48 0.07 13.73 2.34
N VAL A 49 -0.42 13.22 3.47
CA VAL A 49 0.35 12.35 4.38
C VAL A 49 0.85 11.09 3.65
N TYR A 50 -0.01 10.47 2.84
CA TYR A 50 0.33 9.26 2.09
C TYR A 50 1.31 9.55 0.93
N VAL A 51 1.19 10.71 0.30
CA VAL A 51 2.17 11.22 -0.69
C VAL A 51 3.54 11.38 -0.04
N VAL A 52 3.64 12.06 1.10
CA VAL A 52 4.91 12.22 1.84
C VAL A 52 5.49 10.87 2.24
N ASN A 53 4.66 9.93 2.71
CA ASN A 53 5.08 8.58 3.04
C ASN A 53 5.79 7.89 1.85
N PHE A 54 5.21 7.97 0.65
CA PHE A 54 5.82 7.37 -0.55
C PHE A 54 7.03 8.15 -1.08
N ILE A 55 7.09 9.46 -0.87
CA ILE A 55 8.31 10.24 -1.14
C ILE A 55 9.45 9.71 -0.29
N ASP A 56 9.27 9.53 1.01
CA ASP A 56 10.29 9.05 1.95
C ASP A 56 10.76 7.63 1.63
N ARG A 57 9.87 6.77 1.15
CA ARG A 57 10.23 5.40 0.71
C ARG A 57 11.09 5.39 -0.53
N GLN A 58 10.76 6.22 -1.51
CA GLN A 58 11.38 6.18 -2.83
C GLN A 58 12.65 7.01 -2.94
N VAL A 59 12.80 8.05 -2.12
CA VAL A 59 13.96 8.96 -2.21
C VAL A 59 15.29 8.21 -2.08
N LEU A 60 15.35 7.20 -1.21
CA LEU A 60 16.59 6.43 -1.02
C LEU A 60 17.05 5.69 -2.28
N SER A 61 16.10 5.22 -3.12
CA SER A 61 16.41 4.56 -4.39
C SER A 61 17.14 5.47 -5.38
N VAL A 62 16.89 6.77 -5.29
CA VAL A 62 17.53 7.79 -6.12
C VAL A 62 19.00 8.02 -5.70
N PHE A 63 19.32 7.79 -4.42
CA PHE A 63 20.64 8.09 -3.85
C PHE A 63 21.46 6.85 -3.50
N ILE A 64 21.10 5.65 -3.99
CA ILE A 64 21.86 4.41 -3.75
C ILE A 64 23.33 4.58 -4.15
N GLY A 65 23.61 5.09 -5.35
CA GLY A 65 24.99 5.25 -5.85
C GLY A 65 25.82 6.18 -4.96
N PRO A 66 25.46 7.45 -4.75
CA PRO A 66 26.19 8.39 -3.90
C PRO A 66 26.42 7.88 -2.47
N ILE A 67 25.41 7.27 -1.85
CA ILE A 67 25.51 6.74 -0.48
C ILE A 67 26.45 5.52 -0.45
N LYS A 68 26.37 4.63 -1.44
CA LYS A 68 27.24 3.48 -1.60
C LYS A 68 28.72 3.90 -1.72
N GLU A 69 28.99 4.88 -2.59
CA GLU A 69 30.34 5.39 -2.83
C GLU A 69 30.91 6.05 -1.57
N GLU A 70 30.14 6.88 -0.88
CA GLU A 70 30.62 7.59 0.31
C GLU A 70 30.95 6.64 1.47
N PHE A 71 30.09 5.64 1.73
CA PHE A 71 30.31 4.72 2.84
C PHE A 71 31.10 3.47 2.47
N GLY A 72 31.48 3.29 1.20
CA GLY A 72 32.26 2.14 0.73
C GLY A 72 31.56 0.81 0.93
N VAL A 73 30.23 0.76 0.83
CA VAL A 73 29.44 -0.46 1.03
C VAL A 73 29.08 -1.14 -0.29
N SER A 74 28.71 -2.42 -0.25
CA SER A 74 28.32 -3.18 -1.43
C SER A 74 26.86 -2.94 -1.84
N ASP A 75 26.46 -3.36 -3.05
CA ASP A 75 25.07 -3.31 -3.51
C ASP A 75 24.17 -4.21 -2.65
N THR A 76 24.67 -5.33 -2.15
CA THR A 76 23.96 -6.20 -1.18
C THR A 76 23.57 -5.42 0.08
N VAL A 77 24.52 -4.66 0.64
CA VAL A 77 24.31 -3.86 1.86
C VAL A 77 23.34 -2.71 1.59
N MET A 78 23.40 -2.08 0.42
CA MET A 78 22.42 -1.07 0.01
C MET A 78 21.04 -1.69 -0.19
N GLY A 79 20.94 -2.86 -0.79
CA GLY A 79 19.69 -3.61 -0.94
C GLY A 79 19.06 -3.98 0.40
N LEU A 80 19.89 -4.33 1.40
CA LEU A 80 19.42 -4.57 2.78
C LEU A 80 18.86 -3.29 3.40
N LEU A 81 19.52 -2.15 3.22
CA LEU A 81 19.09 -0.85 3.75
C LEU A 81 17.75 -0.41 3.14
N VAL A 82 17.65 -0.51 1.80
CA VAL A 82 16.44 -0.07 1.05
C VAL A 82 15.27 -1.02 1.29
N GLY A 83 15.53 -2.33 1.44
CA GLY A 83 14.53 -3.37 1.59
C GLY A 83 14.26 -3.75 3.04
N PHE A 84 15.05 -4.69 3.58
CA PHE A 84 14.77 -5.35 4.86
C PHE A 84 14.78 -4.39 6.06
N ALA A 85 15.70 -3.44 6.11
CA ALA A 85 15.80 -2.51 7.24
C ALA A 85 14.51 -1.71 7.44
N PHE A 86 13.85 -1.37 6.35
CA PHE A 86 12.55 -0.71 6.37
C PHE A 86 11.41 -1.70 6.58
N ALA A 87 11.27 -2.71 5.70
CA ALA A 87 10.10 -3.58 5.64
C ALA A 87 9.89 -4.39 6.92
N LEU A 88 10.97 -4.87 7.54
CA LEU A 88 10.90 -5.67 8.77
C LEU A 88 10.34 -4.83 9.93
N PHE A 89 10.93 -3.66 10.17
CA PHE A 89 10.54 -2.81 11.31
C PHE A 89 9.18 -2.14 11.10
N TYR A 90 8.86 -1.73 9.86
CA TYR A 90 7.52 -1.29 9.48
C TYR A 90 6.46 -2.35 9.81
N THR A 91 6.75 -3.60 9.47
CA THR A 91 5.78 -4.69 9.64
C THR A 91 5.64 -5.12 11.09
N ILE A 92 6.75 -5.24 11.84
CA ILE A 92 6.73 -5.60 13.26
C ILE A 92 6.02 -4.49 14.08
N ALA A 93 6.36 -3.23 13.84
CA ALA A 93 5.75 -2.09 14.53
C ALA A 93 4.27 -1.92 14.14
N GLY A 94 3.88 -2.32 12.94
CA GLY A 94 2.51 -2.22 12.44
C GLY A 94 1.49 -2.95 13.32
N ILE A 95 1.85 -4.11 13.90
CA ILE A 95 0.93 -4.90 14.75
C ILE A 95 0.55 -4.17 16.05
N PRO A 96 1.50 -3.73 16.90
CA PRO A 96 1.15 -3.00 18.12
C PRO A 96 0.53 -1.64 17.83
N ILE A 97 0.96 -0.95 16.77
CA ILE A 97 0.41 0.35 16.38
C ILE A 97 -1.04 0.23 15.88
N ALA A 98 -1.37 -0.81 15.11
CA ALA A 98 -2.75 -1.06 14.71
C ALA A 98 -3.65 -1.29 15.93
N ARG A 99 -3.21 -2.10 16.92
CA ARG A 99 -3.95 -2.30 18.18
C ARG A 99 -4.09 -1.00 18.98
N TRP A 100 -3.07 -0.15 18.96
CA TRP A 100 -3.17 1.17 19.57
C TRP A 100 -4.17 2.06 18.83
N ALA A 101 -4.17 2.02 17.49
CA ALA A 101 -5.12 2.74 16.66
C ALA A 101 -6.57 2.29 16.90
N ASP A 102 -6.80 1.00 17.21
CA ASP A 102 -8.14 0.48 17.52
C ASP A 102 -8.76 1.07 18.80
N ARG A 103 -7.95 1.54 19.74
CA ARG A 103 -8.41 2.07 21.03
C ARG A 103 -8.10 3.55 21.24
N GLY A 104 -7.09 4.04 20.54
CA GLY A 104 -6.56 5.40 20.68
C GLY A 104 -7.21 6.43 19.76
N ASN A 105 -6.74 7.67 19.86
CA ASN A 105 -7.10 8.76 18.96
C ASN A 105 -6.27 8.64 17.68
N ARG A 106 -6.94 8.26 16.56
CA ARG A 106 -6.29 7.95 15.27
C ARG A 106 -5.57 9.15 14.66
N ARG A 107 -6.19 10.34 14.75
CA ARG A 107 -5.56 11.60 14.34
C ARG A 107 -4.21 11.81 15.03
N SER A 108 -4.17 11.64 16.35
CA SER A 108 -2.95 11.85 17.13
C SER A 108 -1.89 10.79 16.81
N ILE A 109 -2.29 9.55 16.53
CA ILE A 109 -1.39 8.46 16.13
C ILE A 109 -0.77 8.77 14.75
N ILE A 110 -1.58 9.21 13.77
CA ILE A 110 -1.07 9.63 12.45
C ILE A 110 -0.12 10.82 12.59
N ALA A 111 -0.49 11.85 13.34
CA ALA A 111 0.34 13.04 13.52
C ALA A 111 1.68 12.70 14.19
N LEU A 112 1.67 11.85 15.24
CA LEU A 112 2.90 11.40 15.90
C LEU A 112 3.76 10.54 14.98
N GLY A 113 3.16 9.56 14.30
CA GLY A 113 3.87 8.72 13.33
C GLY A 113 4.53 9.57 12.25
N LEU A 114 3.77 10.50 11.64
CA LEU A 114 4.27 11.43 10.64
C LEU A 114 5.43 12.28 11.17
N ALA A 115 5.32 12.80 12.38
CA ALA A 115 6.41 13.56 13.01
C ALA A 115 7.64 12.68 13.23
N VAL A 116 7.47 11.44 13.72
CA VAL A 116 8.59 10.52 13.97
C VAL A 116 9.28 10.14 12.68
N TRP A 117 8.56 9.65 11.64
CA TRP A 117 9.25 9.23 10.42
C TRP A 117 9.88 10.40 9.67
N SER A 118 9.22 11.57 9.65
CA SER A 118 9.77 12.75 9.00
C SER A 118 11.01 13.29 9.72
N ALA A 119 11.01 13.25 11.07
CA ALA A 119 12.20 13.57 11.85
C ALA A 119 13.34 12.58 11.57
N MET A 120 13.04 11.27 11.51
CA MET A 120 14.03 10.24 11.19
C MET A 120 14.53 10.37 9.75
N THR A 121 13.68 10.77 8.80
CA THR A 121 14.11 11.10 7.42
C THR A 121 15.09 12.27 7.43
N ALA A 122 14.82 13.34 8.17
CA ALA A 122 15.77 14.43 8.32
C ALA A 122 17.06 13.98 9.03
N VAL A 123 16.98 13.10 10.04
CA VAL A 123 18.15 12.52 10.73
C VAL A 123 18.99 11.65 9.77
N CYS A 124 18.40 11.01 8.74
CA CYS A 124 19.19 10.37 7.69
C CYS A 124 20.18 11.33 7.04
N GLY A 125 19.80 12.62 6.85
CA GLY A 125 20.69 13.66 6.32
C GLY A 125 21.84 14.05 7.26
N LEU A 126 21.80 13.65 8.54
CA LEU A 126 22.89 13.87 9.50
C LEU A 126 23.81 12.64 9.63
N ALA A 127 23.56 11.56 8.89
CA ALA A 127 24.32 10.31 9.03
C ALA A 127 25.80 10.50 8.64
N GLN A 128 26.69 10.15 9.54
CA GLN A 128 28.16 10.18 9.36
C GLN A 128 28.75 8.78 9.12
N SER A 129 27.91 7.75 9.21
CA SER A 129 28.27 6.36 8.95
C SER A 129 27.06 5.61 8.42
N PHE A 130 27.32 4.49 7.75
CA PHE A 130 26.25 3.60 7.30
C PHE A 130 25.34 3.13 8.45
N THR A 131 25.92 2.86 9.63
CA THR A 131 25.14 2.45 10.81
C THR A 131 24.19 3.55 11.27
N HIS A 132 24.60 4.82 11.27
CA HIS A 132 23.71 5.93 11.59
C HIS A 132 22.53 6.01 10.62
N LEU A 133 22.82 5.86 9.31
CA LEU A 133 21.80 5.85 8.27
C LEU A 133 20.82 4.67 8.44
N LEU A 134 21.36 3.47 8.72
CA LEU A 134 20.57 2.26 8.98
C LEU A 134 19.61 2.44 10.16
N LEU A 135 20.11 2.94 11.28
CA LEU A 135 19.28 3.17 12.48
C LEU A 135 18.19 4.23 12.23
N ALA A 136 18.53 5.31 11.53
CA ALA A 136 17.55 6.31 11.14
C ALA A 136 16.46 5.73 10.21
N ARG A 137 16.82 4.89 9.23
CA ARG A 137 15.88 4.19 8.34
C ARG A 137 14.97 3.21 9.07
N ILE A 138 15.48 2.53 10.10
CA ILE A 138 14.63 1.71 11.02
C ILE A 138 13.60 2.61 11.70
N GLY A 139 14.04 3.77 12.22
CA GLY A 139 13.14 4.75 12.83
C GLY A 139 12.05 5.27 11.87
N VAL A 140 12.41 5.50 10.59
CA VAL A 140 11.44 5.83 9.53
C VAL A 140 10.40 4.70 9.41
N GLY A 141 10.83 3.45 9.28
CA GLY A 141 9.93 2.30 9.16
C GLY A 141 8.95 2.16 10.32
N VAL A 142 9.42 2.34 11.55
CA VAL A 142 8.58 2.32 12.76
C VAL A 142 7.55 3.46 12.74
N GLY A 143 7.96 4.67 12.40
CA GLY A 143 7.06 5.83 12.32
C GLY A 143 5.98 5.66 11.25
N GLU A 144 6.36 5.19 10.06
CA GLU A 144 5.44 5.00 8.94
C GLU A 144 4.35 3.94 9.21
N ALA A 145 4.62 2.98 10.08
CA ALA A 145 3.64 1.98 10.50
C ALA A 145 2.37 2.60 11.14
N ALA A 146 2.47 3.84 11.65
CA ALA A 146 1.36 4.59 12.22
C ALA A 146 0.50 5.33 11.15
N GLY A 147 0.85 5.26 9.88
CA GLY A 147 0.14 5.99 8.80
C GLY A 147 -1.13 5.28 8.33
N ASN A 148 -0.98 4.13 7.73
CA ASN A 148 -2.01 3.49 6.90
C ASN A 148 -3.23 2.95 7.66
N PRO A 149 -3.10 2.10 8.71
CA PRO A 149 -4.27 1.52 9.37
C PRO A 149 -5.20 2.58 9.99
N PRO A 150 -4.71 3.59 10.75
CA PRO A 150 -5.59 4.61 11.30
C PRO A 150 -6.15 5.57 10.24
N ALA A 151 -5.45 5.81 9.11
CA ALA A 151 -5.97 6.62 8.02
C ALA A 151 -7.17 5.95 7.33
N HIS A 152 -7.08 4.65 7.03
CA HIS A 152 -8.21 3.87 6.49
C HIS A 152 -9.42 3.90 7.42
N SER A 153 -9.21 3.75 8.73
CA SER A 153 -10.28 3.83 9.73
C SER A 153 -10.91 5.22 9.79
N LEU A 154 -10.11 6.29 9.76
CA LEU A 154 -10.63 7.67 9.71
C LEU A 154 -11.46 7.92 8.45
N ILE A 155 -10.96 7.55 7.28
CA ILE A 155 -11.69 7.72 6.01
C ILE A 155 -13.02 6.98 6.06
N SER A 156 -13.05 5.77 6.62
CA SER A 156 -14.29 5.00 6.76
C SER A 156 -15.32 5.69 7.65
N ASP A 157 -14.91 6.45 8.66
CA ASP A 157 -15.82 7.20 9.52
C ASP A 157 -16.24 8.55 8.92
N TYR A 158 -15.38 9.18 8.08
CA TYR A 158 -15.71 10.44 7.40
C TYR A 158 -16.63 10.29 6.21
N PHE A 159 -16.65 9.11 5.56
CA PHE A 159 -17.41 8.87 4.32
C PHE A 159 -18.43 7.75 4.50
N PRO A 160 -19.70 7.98 4.07
CA PRO A 160 -20.74 6.95 4.12
C PRO A 160 -20.38 5.78 3.17
N PRO A 161 -20.98 4.59 3.39
CA PRO A 161 -20.65 3.37 2.64
C PRO A 161 -20.64 3.55 1.12
N GLU A 162 -21.55 4.36 0.56
CA GLU A 162 -21.72 4.59 -0.88
C GLU A 162 -20.54 5.36 -1.48
N ARG A 163 -19.86 6.21 -0.70
CA ARG A 163 -18.74 7.06 -1.12
C ARG A 163 -17.40 6.59 -0.60
N ARG A 164 -17.38 5.65 0.33
CA ARG A 164 -16.18 5.14 1.00
C ARG A 164 -15.18 4.54 0.00
N GLY A 165 -15.67 3.76 -0.96
CA GLY A 165 -14.82 3.17 -2.00
C GLY A 165 -14.07 4.21 -2.82
N THR A 166 -14.77 5.28 -3.24
CA THR A 166 -14.15 6.40 -3.98
C THR A 166 -13.13 7.14 -3.12
N ALA A 167 -13.43 7.39 -1.84
CA ALA A 167 -12.51 8.08 -0.93
C ALA A 167 -11.22 7.27 -0.68
N LEU A 168 -11.34 5.96 -0.44
CA LEU A 168 -10.19 5.07 -0.28
C LEU A 168 -9.39 4.94 -1.58
N GLY A 169 -10.06 4.90 -2.75
CA GLY A 169 -9.41 4.92 -4.06
C GLY A 169 -8.61 6.21 -4.28
N THR A 170 -9.19 7.37 -3.92
CA THR A 170 -8.50 8.66 -3.97
C THR A 170 -7.27 8.66 -3.05
N TYR A 171 -7.40 8.17 -1.83
CA TYR A 171 -6.28 8.03 -0.90
C TYR A 171 -5.17 7.15 -1.47
N ALA A 172 -5.51 6.03 -2.11
CA ALA A 172 -4.54 5.10 -2.71
C ALA A 172 -3.71 5.73 -3.85
N TRP A 173 -4.20 6.77 -4.52
CA TRP A 173 -3.42 7.52 -5.51
C TRP A 173 -2.16 8.16 -4.94
N GLY A 174 -2.11 8.38 -3.62
CA GLY A 174 -0.92 8.87 -2.92
C GLY A 174 0.34 8.05 -3.18
N VAL A 175 0.20 6.74 -3.44
CA VAL A 175 1.31 5.85 -3.82
C VAL A 175 2.01 6.33 -5.09
N TYR A 176 1.25 6.54 -6.14
CA TYR A 176 1.78 6.89 -7.45
C TYR A 176 2.23 8.34 -7.53
N VAL A 177 1.45 9.25 -6.95
CA VAL A 177 1.81 10.67 -6.87
C VAL A 177 3.08 10.87 -6.03
N GLY A 178 3.15 10.23 -4.84
CA GLY A 178 4.31 10.31 -3.98
C GLY A 178 5.57 9.73 -4.62
N SER A 179 5.46 8.56 -5.25
CA SER A 179 6.58 7.95 -5.97
C SER A 179 7.05 8.81 -7.15
N ALA A 180 6.12 9.37 -7.93
CA ALA A 180 6.46 10.27 -9.03
C ALA A 180 7.19 11.53 -8.54
N LEU A 181 6.70 12.16 -7.47
CA LEU A 181 7.34 13.34 -6.88
C LEU A 181 8.72 13.01 -6.28
N ALA A 182 8.87 11.82 -5.71
CA ALA A 182 10.17 11.35 -5.19
C ALA A 182 11.22 11.24 -6.30
N TYR A 183 10.86 10.64 -7.44
CA TYR A 183 11.78 10.52 -8.57
C TYR A 183 12.07 11.87 -9.22
N LEU A 184 11.02 12.67 -9.47
CA LEU A 184 11.18 13.99 -10.09
C LEU A 184 12.02 14.92 -9.22
N GLY A 185 11.62 15.09 -7.95
CA GLY A 185 12.33 15.94 -6.99
C GLY A 185 13.70 15.37 -6.62
N GLY A 186 13.78 14.05 -6.41
CA GLY A 186 15.03 13.35 -6.11
C GLY A 186 16.05 13.46 -7.24
N GLY A 187 15.63 13.31 -8.51
CA GLY A 187 16.49 13.48 -9.67
C GLY A 187 17.09 14.90 -9.77
N TYR A 188 16.25 15.92 -9.53
CA TYR A 188 16.70 17.31 -9.47
C TYR A 188 17.67 17.56 -8.32
N LEU A 189 17.34 17.06 -7.12
CA LEU A 189 18.18 17.20 -5.94
C LEU A 189 19.53 16.46 -6.10
N ARG A 190 19.54 15.26 -6.68
CA ARG A 190 20.77 14.50 -6.95
C ARG A 190 21.69 15.21 -7.95
N ALA A 191 21.13 15.94 -8.91
CA ALA A 191 21.92 16.67 -9.89
C ALA A 191 22.59 17.94 -9.34
N ASN A 192 22.00 18.56 -8.31
CA ASN A 192 22.39 19.91 -7.85
C ASN A 192 22.87 19.95 -6.40
N PHE A 193 22.60 18.92 -5.59
CA PHE A 193 22.87 18.92 -4.16
C PHE A 193 23.38 17.57 -3.67
N ASP A 194 24.02 17.58 -2.50
CA ASP A 194 24.35 16.38 -1.75
C ASP A 194 23.08 15.62 -1.29
N TRP A 195 23.20 14.29 -1.17
CA TRP A 195 22.08 13.46 -0.74
C TRP A 195 21.52 13.84 0.64
N ARG A 196 22.34 14.40 1.53
CA ARG A 196 21.92 14.87 2.86
C ARG A 196 20.88 15.98 2.76
N ILE A 197 21.09 16.93 1.84
CA ILE A 197 20.15 18.03 1.59
C ILE A 197 18.81 17.46 1.10
N ALA A 198 18.84 16.42 0.26
CA ALA A 198 17.62 15.78 -0.19
C ALA A 198 16.80 15.20 0.96
N PHE A 199 17.44 14.54 1.94
CA PHE A 199 16.74 14.03 3.12
C PHE A 199 16.14 15.14 4.00
N PHE A 200 16.80 16.29 4.13
CA PHE A 200 16.20 17.45 4.81
C PHE A 200 15.01 18.02 4.03
N CYS A 201 15.14 18.16 2.71
CA CYS A 201 14.06 18.66 1.86
C CYS A 201 12.82 17.76 1.89
N MET A 202 12.99 16.45 2.11
CA MET A 202 11.88 15.50 2.20
C MET A 202 11.31 15.40 3.63
N GLY A 203 12.16 15.40 4.66
CA GLY A 203 11.73 15.25 6.05
C GLY A 203 11.04 16.50 6.63
N ILE A 204 11.57 17.70 6.39
CA ILE A 204 11.04 18.93 6.99
C ILE A 204 9.57 19.20 6.61
N PRO A 205 9.14 19.10 5.34
CA PRO A 205 7.74 19.30 4.98
C PRO A 205 6.76 18.34 5.69
N GLY A 206 7.21 17.11 5.97
CA GLY A 206 6.40 16.15 6.71
C GLY A 206 6.19 16.55 8.17
N LEU A 207 7.17 17.19 8.82
CA LEU A 207 7.01 17.76 10.17
C LEU A 207 5.95 18.86 10.18
N LEU A 208 5.95 19.74 9.19
CA LEU A 208 4.92 20.79 9.05
C LEU A 208 3.54 20.17 8.81
N LEU A 209 3.47 19.15 7.97
CA LEU A 209 2.22 18.43 7.72
C LEU A 209 1.71 17.69 8.97
N ALA A 210 2.59 17.21 9.85
CA ALA A 210 2.19 16.62 11.14
C ALA A 210 1.46 17.63 12.03
N LEU A 211 1.90 18.89 12.04
CA LEU A 211 1.20 19.99 12.74
C LEU A 211 -0.18 20.25 12.10
N VAL A 212 -0.26 20.28 10.77
CA VAL A 212 -1.55 20.40 10.05
C VAL A 212 -2.49 19.28 10.48
N VAL A 213 -2.07 18.01 10.44
CA VAL A 213 -2.89 16.87 10.89
C VAL A 213 -3.32 17.06 12.34
N ARG A 214 -2.39 17.45 13.24
CA ARG A 214 -2.66 17.55 14.67
C ARG A 214 -3.67 18.63 15.02
N PHE A 215 -3.63 19.77 14.34
CA PHE A 215 -4.43 20.94 14.69
C PHE A 215 -5.67 21.15 13.83
N THR A 216 -5.71 20.62 12.61
CA THR A 216 -6.83 20.88 11.69
C THR A 216 -7.75 19.67 11.45
N VAL A 217 -7.24 18.44 11.61
CA VAL A 217 -8.07 17.23 11.49
C VAL A 217 -8.77 16.97 12.82
N ARG A 218 -10.06 16.68 12.82
CA ARG A 218 -10.83 16.29 14.02
C ARG A 218 -10.92 14.77 14.09
N GLU A 219 -11.03 14.22 15.29
CA GLU A 219 -11.28 12.80 15.51
C GLU A 219 -12.79 12.58 15.54
N PRO A 220 -13.40 11.87 14.57
CA PRO A 220 -14.81 11.54 14.62
C PRO A 220 -15.06 10.41 15.63
N PRO A 221 -16.27 10.32 16.20
CA PRO A 221 -16.69 9.12 16.93
C PRO A 221 -16.55 7.89 16.03
N ARG A 222 -16.17 6.75 16.63
CA ARG A 222 -16.05 5.48 15.89
C ARG A 222 -17.41 5.03 15.38
N GLY A 223 -17.44 4.54 14.12
CA GLY A 223 -18.70 4.15 13.48
C GLY A 223 -19.61 5.32 13.13
N TYR A 224 -19.08 6.56 13.08
CA TYR A 224 -19.86 7.75 12.80
C TYR A 224 -20.68 7.65 11.51
N SER A 225 -20.17 7.00 10.49
CA SER A 225 -20.86 6.80 9.21
C SER A 225 -21.67 5.48 9.14
N GLU A 226 -21.62 4.65 10.19
CA GLU A 226 -22.32 3.37 10.25
C GLU A 226 -23.54 3.47 11.19
N GLN A 227 -24.74 3.34 10.64
CA GLN A 227 -25.99 3.37 11.42
C GLN A 227 -26.26 2.06 12.20
N SER A 228 -25.37 1.08 12.13
CA SER A 228 -25.55 -0.22 12.77
C SER A 228 -24.24 -0.70 13.41
N SER A 229 -24.23 -0.73 14.73
CA SER A 229 -23.24 -1.48 15.52
C SER A 229 -23.62 -2.97 15.51
N ALA A 230 -23.44 -3.66 14.40
CA ALA A 230 -23.41 -5.12 14.43
C ALA A 230 -22.13 -5.51 15.18
N GLU A 231 -22.25 -6.06 16.38
CA GLU A 231 -21.17 -6.75 17.09
C GLU A 231 -20.62 -7.84 16.17
N ALA A 232 -19.58 -7.51 15.43
CA ALA A 232 -18.87 -8.48 14.61
C ALA A 232 -18.15 -9.43 15.58
N ALA A 233 -18.68 -10.64 15.73
CA ALA A 233 -18.02 -11.70 16.47
C ALA A 233 -16.56 -11.81 15.97
N THR A 234 -15.61 -11.50 16.83
CA THR A 234 -14.17 -11.45 16.51
C THR A 234 -13.65 -12.86 16.30
N THR A 235 -13.16 -13.16 15.11
CA THR A 235 -12.41 -14.41 14.85
C THR A 235 -10.98 -14.24 15.31
N THR A 236 -10.39 -15.33 15.81
CA THR A 236 -8.99 -15.33 16.21
C THR A 236 -8.07 -15.35 14.98
N PHE A 237 -6.86 -14.79 15.13
CA PHE A 237 -5.82 -14.86 14.09
C PHE A 237 -5.54 -16.30 13.63
N SER A 238 -5.47 -17.23 14.59
CA SER A 238 -5.20 -18.65 14.31
C SER A 238 -6.30 -19.33 13.50
N GLU A 239 -7.57 -19.02 13.76
CA GLU A 239 -8.70 -19.54 12.98
C GLU A 239 -8.68 -19.01 11.55
N THR A 240 -8.44 -17.71 11.38
CA THR A 240 -8.33 -17.09 10.05
C THR A 240 -7.16 -17.71 9.27
N LEU A 241 -5.99 -17.82 9.88
CA LEU A 241 -4.82 -18.41 9.23
C LEU A 241 -5.06 -19.88 8.84
N ARG A 242 -5.66 -20.67 9.73
CA ARG A 242 -5.99 -22.08 9.44
C ARG A 242 -7.00 -22.21 8.29
N HIS A 243 -8.02 -21.34 8.26
CA HIS A 243 -8.98 -21.30 7.15
C HIS A 243 -8.30 -20.99 5.81
N LEU A 244 -7.46 -19.94 5.79
CA LEU A 244 -6.76 -19.52 4.58
C LEU A 244 -5.75 -20.55 4.08
N LEU A 245 -5.00 -21.20 4.98
CA LEU A 245 -4.09 -22.29 4.64
C LEU A 245 -4.82 -23.54 4.14
N GLY A 246 -6.10 -23.70 4.44
CA GLY A 246 -6.98 -24.72 3.86
C GLY A 246 -7.42 -24.42 2.43
N CYS A 247 -7.31 -23.17 1.96
CA CYS A 247 -7.69 -22.76 0.60
C CYS A 247 -6.48 -22.84 -0.34
N ARG A 248 -6.45 -23.81 -1.23
CA ARG A 248 -5.34 -23.99 -2.20
C ARG A 248 -5.15 -22.78 -3.10
N SER A 249 -6.24 -22.17 -3.55
CA SER A 249 -6.20 -20.97 -4.37
C SER A 249 -5.58 -19.78 -3.62
N TRP A 250 -5.78 -19.68 -2.29
CA TRP A 250 -5.16 -18.62 -1.49
C TRP A 250 -3.64 -18.81 -1.33
N ILE A 251 -3.19 -20.07 -1.12
CA ILE A 251 -1.75 -20.35 -1.02
C ILE A 251 -1.05 -20.00 -2.34
N HIS A 252 -1.63 -20.37 -3.47
CA HIS A 252 -1.09 -20.05 -4.78
C HIS A 252 -1.16 -18.52 -5.06
N LEU A 253 -2.26 -17.85 -4.67
CA LEU A 253 -2.38 -16.40 -4.74
C LEU A 253 -1.27 -15.70 -3.96
N LEU A 254 -1.04 -16.13 -2.71
CA LEU A 254 0.00 -15.60 -1.84
C LEU A 254 1.39 -15.80 -2.45
N GLY A 255 1.69 -17.02 -2.92
CA GLY A 255 2.97 -17.34 -3.54
C GLY A 255 3.24 -16.51 -4.80
N GLY A 256 2.28 -16.47 -5.72
CA GLY A 256 2.38 -15.66 -6.94
C GLY A 256 2.55 -14.17 -6.67
N SER A 257 1.73 -13.61 -5.78
CA SER A 257 1.79 -12.20 -5.43
C SER A 257 3.10 -11.83 -4.72
N SER A 258 3.62 -12.70 -3.85
CA SER A 258 4.90 -12.48 -3.18
C SER A 258 6.05 -12.45 -4.19
N LEU A 259 6.09 -13.37 -5.15
CA LEU A 259 7.12 -13.42 -6.19
C LEU A 259 7.06 -12.20 -7.12
N LEU A 260 5.85 -11.80 -7.55
CA LEU A 260 5.69 -10.59 -8.35
C LEU A 260 6.05 -9.32 -7.56
N SER A 261 5.77 -9.30 -6.27
CA SER A 261 6.15 -8.20 -5.39
C SER A 261 7.68 -8.09 -5.25
N VAL A 262 8.40 -9.22 -5.13
CA VAL A 262 9.87 -9.25 -5.17
C VAL A 262 10.41 -8.63 -6.45
N THR A 263 9.88 -9.04 -7.60
CA THR A 263 10.25 -8.48 -8.90
C THR A 263 9.92 -6.99 -8.98
N GLY A 264 8.71 -6.60 -8.61
CA GLY A 264 8.24 -5.21 -8.70
C GLY A 264 9.05 -4.25 -7.83
N TYR A 265 9.27 -4.60 -6.55
CA TYR A 265 10.10 -3.76 -5.66
C TYR A 265 11.57 -3.78 -6.04
N GLY A 266 12.11 -4.92 -6.50
CA GLY A 266 13.49 -5.01 -7.01
C GLY A 266 13.72 -4.05 -8.17
N VAL A 267 12.87 -4.12 -9.20
CA VAL A 267 12.96 -3.24 -10.38
C VAL A 267 12.69 -1.77 -10.00
N LEU A 268 11.70 -1.51 -9.13
CA LEU A 268 11.37 -0.15 -8.72
C LEU A 268 12.53 0.54 -7.98
N MET A 269 13.18 -0.17 -7.06
CA MET A 269 14.24 0.41 -6.21
C MET A 269 15.58 0.54 -6.95
N TRP A 270 15.90 -0.40 -7.86
CA TRP A 270 17.17 -0.39 -8.61
C TRP A 270 17.04 0.19 -10.01
N GLY A 271 15.83 0.46 -10.50
CA GLY A 271 15.64 1.00 -11.85
C GLY A 271 16.31 2.34 -12.09
N TYR A 272 16.35 3.21 -11.07
CA TYR A 272 17.06 4.49 -11.15
C TYR A 272 18.57 4.28 -11.40
N GLU A 273 19.20 3.42 -10.63
CA GLU A 273 20.62 3.06 -10.77
C GLU A 273 20.89 2.33 -12.09
N PHE A 274 19.96 1.51 -12.59
CA PHE A 274 20.07 0.85 -13.88
C PHE A 274 20.25 1.86 -15.01
N PHE A 275 19.38 2.88 -15.09
CA PHE A 275 19.48 3.90 -16.13
C PHE A 275 20.73 4.77 -15.97
N GLY A 276 21.21 5.02 -14.77
CA GLY A 276 22.46 5.72 -14.52
C GLY A 276 23.68 4.92 -14.91
N ARG A 277 23.83 3.67 -14.41
CA ARG A 277 25.01 2.85 -14.60
C ARG A 277 25.12 2.30 -16.03
N VAL A 278 24.01 1.83 -16.61
CA VAL A 278 23.99 1.14 -17.91
C VAL A 278 23.86 2.09 -19.09
N HIS A 279 23.02 3.11 -18.95
CA HIS A 279 22.72 4.03 -20.05
C HIS A 279 23.36 5.40 -19.89
N GLY A 280 24.05 5.69 -18.78
CA GLY A 280 24.71 6.97 -18.54
C GLY A 280 23.77 8.17 -18.56
N MET A 281 22.50 7.98 -18.24
CA MET A 281 21.49 9.05 -18.25
C MET A 281 21.73 10.05 -17.12
N SER A 282 21.40 11.32 -17.37
CA SER A 282 21.48 12.35 -16.34
C SER A 282 20.49 12.09 -15.20
N PRO A 283 20.83 12.47 -13.94
CA PRO A 283 19.91 12.30 -12.81
C PRO A 283 18.54 12.94 -13.03
N VAL A 284 18.48 14.10 -13.71
CA VAL A 284 17.22 14.80 -14.00
C VAL A 284 16.37 14.02 -15.00
N ASP A 285 16.98 13.53 -16.08
CA ASP A 285 16.26 12.74 -17.10
C ASP A 285 15.73 11.43 -16.53
N ILE A 286 16.55 10.71 -15.73
CA ILE A 286 16.07 9.50 -15.04
C ILE A 286 14.90 9.84 -14.14
N GLY A 287 15.02 10.89 -13.33
CA GLY A 287 13.96 11.34 -12.43
C GLY A 287 12.66 11.63 -13.16
N LEU A 288 12.72 12.34 -14.30
CA LEU A 288 11.55 12.65 -15.12
C LEU A 288 10.88 11.38 -15.69
N TRP A 289 11.68 10.51 -16.32
CA TRP A 289 11.13 9.29 -16.93
C TRP A 289 10.59 8.31 -15.90
N MET A 290 11.31 8.12 -14.77
CA MET A 290 10.81 7.30 -13.67
C MET A 290 9.50 7.86 -13.08
N ALA A 291 9.40 9.18 -12.93
CA ALA A 291 8.17 9.81 -12.46
C ALA A 291 6.97 9.54 -13.40
N LEU A 292 7.19 9.66 -14.71
CA LEU A 292 6.15 9.38 -15.71
C LEU A 292 5.77 7.89 -15.72
N ILE A 293 6.77 6.99 -15.74
CA ILE A 293 6.54 5.55 -15.82
C ILE A 293 5.85 5.04 -14.55
N VAL A 294 6.34 5.42 -13.38
CA VAL A 294 5.78 4.97 -12.11
C VAL A 294 4.43 5.63 -11.83
N GLY A 295 4.33 6.94 -12.03
CA GLY A 295 3.10 7.69 -11.80
C GLY A 295 1.96 7.26 -12.74
N LEU A 296 2.19 7.34 -14.06
CA LEU A 296 1.16 7.04 -15.05
C LEU A 296 1.02 5.53 -15.29
N GLY A 297 2.13 4.82 -15.46
CA GLY A 297 2.12 3.38 -15.73
C GLY A 297 1.54 2.58 -14.57
N GLY A 298 1.94 2.90 -13.32
CA GLY A 298 1.43 2.22 -12.13
C GLY A 298 -0.06 2.46 -11.90
N SER A 299 -0.52 3.72 -11.96
CA SER A 299 -1.94 4.06 -11.81
C SER A 299 -2.80 3.48 -12.93
N ALA A 300 -2.36 3.59 -14.19
CA ALA A 300 -3.07 3.00 -15.33
C ALA A 300 -3.13 1.47 -15.24
N GLY A 301 -2.03 0.81 -14.86
CA GLY A 301 -1.97 -0.64 -14.70
C GLY A 301 -2.94 -1.16 -13.63
N THR A 302 -2.98 -0.50 -12.49
CA THR A 302 -3.91 -0.84 -11.41
C THR A 302 -5.36 -0.61 -11.83
N TYR A 303 -5.67 0.52 -12.47
CA TYR A 303 -7.02 0.82 -12.95
C TYR A 303 -7.48 -0.19 -14.02
N LEU A 304 -6.66 -0.45 -15.02
CA LEU A 304 -6.95 -1.43 -16.08
C LEU A 304 -7.09 -2.84 -15.50
N GLY A 305 -6.22 -3.22 -14.57
CA GLY A 305 -6.29 -4.49 -13.86
C GLY A 305 -7.62 -4.69 -13.16
N GLY A 306 -8.06 -3.70 -12.37
CA GLY A 306 -9.35 -3.73 -11.67
C GLY A 306 -10.53 -3.83 -12.64
N SER A 307 -10.59 -2.94 -13.63
CA SER A 307 -11.70 -2.91 -14.59
C SER A 307 -11.81 -4.17 -15.44
N MET A 308 -10.68 -4.80 -15.80
CA MET A 308 -10.67 -6.04 -16.55
C MET A 308 -11.04 -7.24 -15.67
N VAL A 309 -10.53 -7.29 -14.45
CA VAL A 309 -10.90 -8.34 -13.48
C VAL A 309 -12.41 -8.30 -13.23
N ASP A 310 -13.00 -7.13 -13.00
CA ASP A 310 -14.44 -6.98 -12.78
C ASP A 310 -15.25 -7.48 -13.98
N ARG A 311 -14.88 -7.10 -15.21
CA ARG A 311 -15.59 -7.52 -16.44
C ARG A 311 -15.46 -9.01 -16.71
N LEU A 312 -14.28 -9.58 -16.52
CA LEU A 312 -13.98 -10.96 -16.84
C LEU A 312 -14.51 -11.93 -15.77
N SER A 313 -14.51 -11.53 -14.51
CA SER A 313 -15.01 -12.35 -13.39
C SER A 313 -16.50 -12.68 -13.50
N VAL A 314 -17.29 -11.76 -14.07
CA VAL A 314 -18.74 -12.00 -14.32
C VAL A 314 -18.95 -13.18 -15.26
N ARG A 315 -18.06 -13.40 -16.24
CA ARG A 315 -18.16 -14.52 -17.19
C ARG A 315 -17.70 -15.85 -16.56
N ASN A 316 -16.58 -15.82 -15.86
CA ASN A 316 -16.03 -16.99 -15.17
C ASN A 316 -15.06 -16.53 -14.07
N PRO A 317 -15.27 -16.90 -12.79
CA PRO A 317 -14.40 -16.51 -11.67
C PRO A 317 -12.91 -16.86 -11.88
N ARG A 318 -12.59 -17.87 -12.67
CA ARG A 318 -11.19 -18.26 -12.95
C ARG A 318 -10.38 -17.12 -13.62
N TRP A 319 -11.05 -16.23 -14.36
CA TRP A 319 -10.40 -15.12 -15.03
C TRP A 319 -9.78 -14.11 -14.08
N VAL A 320 -10.24 -14.06 -12.81
CA VAL A 320 -9.64 -13.18 -11.80
C VAL A 320 -8.14 -13.44 -11.65
N MET A 321 -7.71 -14.71 -11.77
CA MET A 321 -6.29 -15.10 -11.69
C MET A 321 -5.68 -15.46 -13.05
N LEU A 322 -6.47 -15.98 -13.99
CA LEU A 322 -5.95 -16.35 -15.30
C LEU A 322 -5.51 -15.10 -16.10
N PHE A 323 -6.25 -14.00 -16.00
CA PHE A 323 -5.89 -12.75 -16.67
C PHE A 323 -4.56 -12.19 -16.15
N PRO A 324 -4.33 -11.98 -14.83
CA PRO A 324 -3.02 -11.59 -14.34
C PRO A 324 -1.90 -12.56 -14.71
N ALA A 325 -2.15 -13.88 -14.74
CA ALA A 325 -1.15 -14.85 -15.17
C ALA A 325 -0.69 -14.61 -16.62
N ILE A 326 -1.62 -14.41 -17.54
CA ILE A 326 -1.33 -14.12 -18.95
C ILE A 326 -0.57 -12.81 -19.08
N ILE A 327 -1.04 -11.75 -18.40
CA ILE A 327 -0.42 -10.42 -18.44
C ILE A 327 1.01 -10.45 -17.89
N THR A 328 1.26 -11.21 -16.83
CA THR A 328 2.60 -11.39 -16.28
C THR A 328 3.53 -12.05 -17.29
N LEU A 329 3.07 -13.09 -18.01
CA LEU A 329 3.86 -13.74 -19.06
C LEU A 329 4.13 -12.80 -20.24
N LEU A 330 3.16 -11.94 -20.62
CA LEU A 330 3.36 -10.91 -21.64
C LEU A 330 4.37 -9.85 -21.20
N GLY A 331 4.55 -9.64 -19.91
CA GLY A 331 5.59 -8.78 -19.35
C GLY A 331 7.01 -9.29 -19.58
N VAL A 332 7.21 -10.61 -19.71
CA VAL A 332 8.55 -11.21 -19.85
C VAL A 332 9.29 -10.71 -21.08
N PRO A 333 8.78 -10.77 -22.32
CA PRO A 333 9.48 -10.23 -23.49
C PRO A 333 9.72 -8.72 -23.38
N LEU A 334 8.83 -7.98 -22.73
CA LEU A 334 9.02 -6.55 -22.49
C LEU A 334 10.21 -6.31 -21.53
N ALA A 335 10.35 -7.15 -20.47
CA ALA A 335 11.49 -7.10 -19.56
C ALA A 335 12.81 -7.37 -20.30
N PHE A 336 12.87 -8.39 -21.15
CA PHE A 336 14.05 -8.67 -21.99
C PHE A 336 14.40 -7.48 -22.87
N THR A 337 13.43 -6.91 -23.57
CA THR A 337 13.66 -5.79 -24.48
C THR A 337 14.16 -4.56 -23.72
N PHE A 338 13.51 -4.20 -22.59
CA PHE A 338 13.90 -3.00 -21.87
C PHE A 338 15.28 -3.16 -21.19
N LEU A 339 15.59 -4.34 -20.65
CA LEU A 339 16.87 -4.59 -19.96
C LEU A 339 18.05 -4.80 -20.91
N LEU A 340 17.83 -5.43 -22.08
CA LEU A 340 18.89 -5.74 -23.03
C LEU A 340 19.07 -4.66 -24.13
N ALA A 341 18.19 -3.67 -24.18
CA ALA A 341 18.31 -2.57 -25.14
C ALA A 341 19.64 -1.82 -24.99
N SER A 342 20.30 -1.51 -26.10
CA SER A 342 21.49 -0.65 -26.13
C SER A 342 21.13 0.84 -26.05
N SER A 343 19.94 1.23 -26.50
CA SER A 343 19.45 2.60 -26.49
C SER A 343 18.58 2.86 -25.27
N SER A 344 18.85 3.94 -24.53
CA SER A 344 18.03 4.39 -23.42
C SER A 344 16.58 4.67 -23.83
N GLY A 345 16.34 5.23 -25.03
CA GLY A 345 15.00 5.49 -25.55
C GLY A 345 14.19 4.21 -25.76
N VAL A 346 14.79 3.15 -26.33
CA VAL A 346 14.14 1.84 -26.47
C VAL A 346 13.88 1.23 -25.11
N SER A 347 14.88 1.27 -24.19
CA SER A 347 14.75 0.78 -22.83
C SER A 347 13.56 1.43 -22.12
N LEU A 348 13.46 2.75 -22.15
CA LEU A 348 12.34 3.51 -21.53
C LEU A 348 10.99 3.20 -22.18
N ALA A 349 10.94 3.11 -23.52
CA ALA A 349 9.71 2.81 -24.26
C ALA A 349 9.12 1.43 -23.90
N PHE A 350 9.98 0.44 -23.63
CA PHE A 350 9.55 -0.90 -23.21
C PHE A 350 9.41 -1.04 -21.67
N PHE A 351 10.08 -0.21 -20.89
CA PHE A 351 9.91 -0.17 -19.46
C PHE A 351 8.52 0.32 -19.05
N PHE A 352 7.95 1.31 -19.76
CA PHE A 352 6.60 1.81 -19.49
C PHE A 352 5.53 0.71 -19.55
N PRO A 353 5.33 -0.03 -20.66
CA PRO A 353 4.36 -1.10 -20.72
C PRO A 353 4.71 -2.27 -19.78
N TYR A 354 5.99 -2.60 -19.57
CA TYR A 354 6.39 -3.59 -18.58
C TYR A 354 5.90 -3.22 -17.17
N TYR A 355 6.16 -1.98 -16.73
CA TYR A 355 5.75 -1.50 -15.41
C TYR A 355 4.22 -1.41 -15.28
N LEU A 356 3.54 -0.97 -16.33
CA LEU A 356 2.08 -0.94 -16.38
C LEU A 356 1.50 -2.35 -16.18
N LEU A 357 1.96 -3.34 -16.96
CA LEU A 357 1.48 -4.72 -16.87
C LEU A 357 1.81 -5.35 -15.51
N GLY A 358 2.95 -5.01 -14.92
CA GLY A 358 3.38 -5.43 -13.60
C GLY A 358 2.46 -5.01 -12.44
N ASN A 359 1.58 -4.02 -12.64
CA ASN A 359 0.63 -3.56 -11.63
C ASN A 359 -0.80 -4.12 -11.82
N VAL A 360 -1.07 -4.85 -12.89
CA VAL A 360 -2.41 -5.37 -13.22
C VAL A 360 -2.92 -6.40 -12.20
N TYR A 361 -2.05 -7.16 -11.54
CA TYR A 361 -2.45 -8.19 -10.58
C TYR A 361 -2.91 -7.63 -9.21
N VAL A 362 -2.56 -6.39 -8.88
CA VAL A 362 -2.80 -5.81 -7.55
C VAL A 362 -4.27 -5.79 -7.15
N PRO A 363 -5.22 -5.35 -7.99
CA PRO A 363 -6.65 -5.41 -7.64
C PRO A 363 -7.15 -6.85 -7.46
N ALA A 364 -6.71 -7.78 -8.31
CA ALA A 364 -7.08 -9.20 -8.23
C ALA A 364 -6.64 -9.82 -6.90
N LEU A 365 -5.43 -9.48 -6.42
CA LEU A 365 -4.92 -9.89 -5.12
C LEU A 365 -5.89 -9.52 -3.99
N HIS A 366 -6.32 -8.26 -3.93
CA HIS A 366 -7.21 -7.77 -2.88
C HIS A 366 -8.62 -8.38 -2.99
N THR A 367 -9.18 -8.42 -4.19
CA THR A 367 -10.51 -8.97 -4.44
C THR A 367 -10.60 -10.44 -4.02
N LEU A 368 -9.63 -11.27 -4.41
CA LEU A 368 -9.65 -12.68 -4.05
C LEU A 368 -9.33 -12.95 -2.59
N ASN A 369 -8.40 -12.22 -2.02
CA ASN A 369 -8.09 -12.38 -0.60
C ASN A 369 -9.34 -12.13 0.26
N GLN A 370 -10.16 -11.13 -0.09
CA GLN A 370 -11.43 -10.87 0.59
C GLN A 370 -12.52 -11.88 0.23
N GLY A 371 -12.56 -12.37 -1.03
CA GLY A 371 -13.52 -13.33 -1.50
C GLY A 371 -13.36 -14.73 -0.90
N LEU A 372 -12.12 -15.14 -0.62
CA LEU A 372 -11.78 -16.44 0.00
C LEU A 372 -11.88 -16.40 1.53
N ALA A 373 -11.93 -15.24 2.14
CA ALA A 373 -12.11 -15.06 3.57
C ALA A 373 -13.60 -14.94 3.93
N LYS A 374 -14.05 -15.66 4.98
CA LYS A 374 -15.40 -15.47 5.56
C LYS A 374 -15.55 -14.01 6.00
N LEU A 375 -16.77 -13.47 5.98
CA LEU A 375 -17.04 -12.04 6.23
C LEU A 375 -16.32 -11.50 7.47
N ARG A 376 -16.39 -12.25 8.58
CA ARG A 376 -15.75 -11.92 9.88
C ARG A 376 -14.21 -12.05 9.87
N MET A 377 -13.62 -12.69 8.87
CA MET A 377 -12.18 -12.93 8.76
C MET A 377 -11.47 -11.96 7.81
N ARG A 378 -12.20 -11.16 7.02
CA ARG A 378 -11.66 -10.35 5.92
C ARG A 378 -10.58 -9.37 6.34
N ALA A 379 -10.76 -8.68 7.46
CA ALA A 379 -9.77 -7.74 7.97
C ALA A 379 -8.46 -8.44 8.34
N THR A 380 -8.55 -9.56 9.08
CA THR A 380 -7.37 -10.37 9.46
C THR A 380 -6.70 -10.99 8.23
N ALA A 381 -7.48 -11.48 7.26
CA ALA A 381 -6.96 -12.02 6.00
C ALA A 381 -6.19 -10.96 5.19
N ALA A 382 -6.71 -9.73 5.11
CA ALA A 382 -6.02 -8.62 4.46
C ALA A 382 -4.69 -8.29 5.17
N ALA A 383 -4.69 -8.28 6.51
CA ALA A 383 -3.48 -8.03 7.29
C ALA A 383 -2.42 -9.12 7.08
N ILE A 384 -2.80 -10.41 7.09
CA ILE A 384 -1.88 -11.54 6.84
C ILE A 384 -1.27 -11.43 5.44
N MET A 385 -2.10 -11.20 4.42
CA MET A 385 -1.65 -11.08 3.04
C MET A 385 -0.65 -9.94 2.88
N LEU A 386 -1.02 -8.73 3.33
CA LEU A 386 -0.16 -7.56 3.25
C LEU A 386 1.15 -7.73 4.03
N PHE A 387 1.09 -8.36 5.21
CA PHE A 387 2.26 -8.66 6.01
C PHE A 387 3.28 -9.51 5.21
N ILE A 388 2.83 -10.63 4.63
CA ILE A 388 3.71 -11.55 3.92
C ILE A 388 4.23 -10.92 2.62
N VAL A 389 3.33 -10.30 1.83
CA VAL A 389 3.69 -9.68 0.55
C VAL A 389 4.67 -8.51 0.75
N ASN A 390 4.51 -7.71 1.82
CA ASN A 390 5.44 -6.62 2.09
C ASN A 390 6.81 -7.12 2.57
N ILE A 391 6.88 -8.06 3.51
CA ILE A 391 8.17 -8.59 3.97
C ILE A 391 8.92 -9.26 2.82
N VAL A 392 8.23 -10.11 2.06
CA VAL A 392 8.84 -10.83 0.94
C VAL A 392 9.14 -9.87 -0.21
N GLY A 393 8.19 -9.02 -0.61
CA GLY A 393 8.35 -8.12 -1.75
C GLY A 393 9.28 -6.94 -1.44
N ALA A 394 8.85 -6.05 -0.56
CA ALA A 394 9.59 -4.83 -0.25
C ALA A 394 10.89 -5.10 0.53
N GLY A 395 10.92 -6.18 1.33
CA GLY A 395 12.14 -6.60 2.03
C GLY A 395 13.12 -7.32 1.11
N ALA A 396 12.72 -8.48 0.56
CA ALA A 396 13.64 -9.32 -0.21
C ALA A 396 13.92 -8.79 -1.61
N GLY A 397 12.99 -8.11 -2.29
CA GLY A 397 13.19 -7.64 -3.67
C GLY A 397 14.47 -6.83 -3.87
N PRO A 398 14.60 -5.68 -3.20
CA PRO A 398 15.81 -4.86 -3.32
C PRO A 398 17.08 -5.57 -2.84
N PHE A 399 16.99 -6.39 -1.79
CA PHE A 399 18.12 -7.16 -1.27
C PHE A 399 18.63 -8.20 -2.29
N VAL A 400 17.73 -8.96 -2.91
CA VAL A 400 18.10 -9.98 -3.91
C VAL A 400 18.77 -9.33 -5.13
N VAL A 401 18.26 -8.19 -5.60
CA VAL A 401 18.89 -7.46 -6.71
C VAL A 401 20.30 -6.98 -6.30
N GLY A 402 20.46 -6.39 -5.11
CA GLY A 402 21.77 -5.97 -4.61
C GLY A 402 22.75 -7.13 -4.49
N PHE A 403 22.30 -8.28 -3.98
CA PHE A 403 23.11 -9.50 -3.91
C PHE A 403 23.52 -10.00 -5.29
N LEU A 404 22.60 -10.03 -6.25
CA LEU A 404 22.90 -10.43 -7.63
C LEU A 404 23.84 -9.43 -8.32
N ASN A 405 23.73 -8.13 -8.03
CA ASN A 405 24.66 -7.13 -8.55
C ASN A 405 26.10 -7.45 -8.12
N ASP A 406 26.33 -7.68 -6.83
CA ASP A 406 27.66 -8.03 -6.31
C ASP A 406 28.13 -9.38 -6.86
N PHE A 407 27.23 -10.37 -7.00
CA PHE A 407 27.55 -11.69 -7.57
C PHE A 407 27.98 -11.61 -9.04
N TYR A 408 27.29 -10.81 -9.85
CA TYR A 408 27.62 -10.64 -11.27
C TYR A 408 28.73 -9.60 -11.54
N ALA A 409 29.11 -8.78 -10.55
CA ALA A 409 30.06 -7.68 -10.72
C ALA A 409 31.42 -8.15 -11.29
N SER A 410 31.90 -9.33 -10.87
CA SER A 410 33.14 -9.88 -11.35
C SER A 410 33.19 -10.22 -12.85
N GLN A 411 32.00 -10.48 -13.44
CA GLN A 411 31.86 -10.88 -14.85
C GLN A 411 31.43 -9.72 -15.74
N PHE A 412 30.59 -8.81 -15.24
CA PHE A 412 29.89 -7.81 -16.05
C PHE A 412 30.16 -6.36 -15.62
N GLY A 413 30.93 -6.13 -14.52
CA GLY A 413 31.20 -4.78 -14.03
C GLY A 413 29.89 -3.99 -13.78
N ASP A 414 29.77 -2.77 -14.32
CA ASP A 414 28.62 -1.90 -14.19
C ASP A 414 27.35 -2.45 -14.86
N GLU A 415 27.50 -3.34 -15.84
CA GLU A 415 26.40 -4.03 -16.51
C GLU A 415 25.76 -5.14 -15.63
N ALA A 416 26.37 -5.49 -14.48
CA ALA A 416 25.85 -6.50 -13.56
C ALA A 416 24.39 -6.26 -13.17
N ILE A 417 24.01 -5.01 -12.94
CA ILE A 417 22.64 -4.63 -12.60
C ILE A 417 21.61 -5.02 -13.67
N ARG A 418 21.98 -5.01 -14.94
CA ARG A 418 21.15 -5.46 -16.07
C ARG A 418 20.76 -6.93 -15.93
N TYR A 419 21.75 -7.78 -15.65
CA TYR A 419 21.55 -9.22 -15.49
C TYR A 419 20.85 -9.57 -14.18
N SER A 420 21.09 -8.79 -13.13
CA SER A 420 20.38 -8.93 -11.85
C SER A 420 18.88 -8.66 -12.01
N LEU A 421 18.52 -7.55 -12.66
CA LEU A 421 17.14 -7.21 -12.95
C LEU A 421 16.48 -8.19 -13.93
N LEU A 422 17.23 -8.73 -14.88
CA LEU A 422 16.76 -9.76 -15.78
C LEU A 422 16.46 -11.06 -15.01
N THR A 423 17.38 -11.50 -14.16
CA THR A 423 17.21 -12.69 -13.32
C THR A 423 15.97 -12.60 -12.44
N ILE A 424 15.79 -11.46 -11.75
CA ILE A 424 14.62 -11.29 -10.88
C ILE A 424 13.32 -11.18 -11.69
N SER A 425 13.36 -10.64 -12.91
CA SER A 425 12.21 -10.58 -13.80
C SER A 425 11.73 -11.97 -14.25
N MET A 426 12.65 -12.94 -14.35
CA MET A 426 12.30 -14.35 -14.67
C MET A 426 11.49 -15.01 -13.55
N VAL A 427 11.64 -14.57 -12.31
CA VAL A 427 10.81 -15.02 -11.17
C VAL A 427 9.32 -14.76 -11.44
N GLY A 428 8.99 -13.76 -12.25
CA GLY A 428 7.62 -13.49 -12.72
C GLY A 428 6.97 -14.67 -13.45
N ILE A 429 7.75 -15.52 -14.16
CA ILE A 429 7.24 -16.74 -14.83
C ILE A 429 6.70 -17.72 -13.79
N VAL A 430 7.43 -17.91 -12.70
CA VAL A 430 6.99 -18.76 -11.58
C VAL A 430 5.77 -18.14 -10.91
N GLY A 431 5.75 -16.82 -10.73
CA GLY A 431 4.58 -16.10 -10.23
C GLY A 431 3.32 -16.30 -11.10
N ALA A 432 3.47 -16.23 -12.42
CA ALA A 432 2.39 -16.51 -13.36
C ALA A 432 1.89 -17.97 -13.27
N LEU A 433 2.78 -18.93 -13.08
CA LEU A 433 2.41 -20.34 -12.83
C LEU A 433 1.57 -20.47 -11.55
N PHE A 434 1.95 -19.81 -10.47
CA PHE A 434 1.15 -19.78 -9.25
C PHE A 434 -0.24 -19.18 -9.47
N PHE A 435 -0.36 -18.09 -10.21
CA PHE A 435 -1.67 -17.53 -10.56
C PHE A 435 -2.51 -18.47 -11.43
N TYR A 436 -1.89 -19.15 -12.38
CA TYR A 436 -2.57 -20.18 -13.14
C TYR A 436 -3.08 -21.32 -12.25
N LEU A 437 -2.25 -21.82 -11.33
CA LEU A 437 -2.64 -22.87 -10.37
C LEU A 437 -3.77 -22.38 -9.45
N SER A 438 -3.71 -21.14 -8.97
CA SER A 438 -4.79 -20.51 -8.21
C SER A 438 -6.10 -20.51 -9.00
N SER A 439 -6.08 -20.20 -10.29
CA SER A 439 -7.26 -20.16 -11.14
C SER A 439 -7.95 -21.51 -11.28
N ARG A 440 -7.21 -22.61 -11.15
CA ARG A 440 -7.77 -23.98 -11.28
C ARG A 440 -8.59 -24.43 -10.08
N THR A 441 -8.21 -24.02 -8.89
CA THR A 441 -8.85 -24.40 -7.62
C THR A 441 -9.82 -23.36 -7.09
N LEU A 442 -9.87 -22.17 -7.74
CA LEU A 442 -10.59 -21.01 -7.25
C LEU A 442 -12.10 -21.24 -7.08
N ALA A 443 -12.75 -21.92 -8.02
CA ALA A 443 -14.20 -22.13 -7.98
C ALA A 443 -14.61 -22.95 -6.74
N GLU A 444 -13.90 -24.05 -6.47
CA GLU A 444 -14.15 -24.91 -5.31
C GLU A 444 -13.92 -24.19 -3.99
N ASP A 445 -12.83 -23.39 -3.90
CA ASP A 445 -12.50 -22.67 -2.67
C ASP A 445 -13.47 -21.49 -2.41
N LEU A 446 -14.00 -20.83 -3.46
CA LEU A 446 -15.03 -19.80 -3.31
C LEU A 446 -16.38 -20.39 -2.83
N GLU A 447 -16.74 -21.57 -3.28
CA GLU A 447 -17.93 -22.29 -2.80
C GLU A 447 -17.79 -22.65 -1.31
N ARG A 448 -16.63 -23.17 -0.89
CA ARG A 448 -16.32 -23.46 0.52
C ARG A 448 -16.30 -22.23 1.41
N ALA A 449 -15.90 -21.07 0.89
CA ALA A 449 -15.88 -19.83 1.66
C ALA A 449 -17.29 -19.26 1.89
N ARG A 450 -18.27 -19.63 1.06
CA ARG A 450 -19.69 -19.25 1.18
C ARG A 450 -20.49 -20.16 2.10
N SER A 451 -20.07 -21.42 2.25
CA SER A 451 -20.62 -22.39 3.20
C SER A 451 -20.06 -22.14 4.62
#